data_26ce7fb518f3440cb1062dbb52a60a2b
#
_entry.id   26ce7fb518f3440cb1062dbb52a60a2b
#
_cell.length_a   1.000
_cell.length_b   1.000
_cell.length_c   1.000
_cell.angle_alpha   90.00
_cell.angle_beta   90.00
_cell.angle_gamma   90.00
#
_symmetry.space_group_name_H-M   'P 1'
#
loop_
_entity.id
_entity.type
_entity.pdbx_description
1 polymer ?
#
loop_
_entity_poly.entity_id
_entity_poly.type
_entity_poly.pdbx_seq_one_letter_code
_entity_poly.pdbx_strand_id
1 'polypeptide(L)'
;MRQIYYTIRTLLRERGSNIIRIISLSLGLTIGILLFSQIAFELSYEKCYPEAERLALVRCQMTNLSTGETAGDDGEIGYDYTVFDVVAPTLAEEMPKEIEVASSVLSMGSANIYYEDKLLPDADYIFADTCFFQTFGIPVLEGNPKDMIMPGSVFVSEHFARETFGDESPVGKVLSVEKQNTLTIRGIYKDVPENTMLTHDFVISVHQNGGYHAGAGWRGNDVFYAFLRLRHASDIDKVNADIQRVIGKYTDLEYDGWKIEFSVLPLVKRHLASPDVQKRLVIYGFLGFAIFFVAIMNYMLISIATLSRRAKGVGVHKCNGASSTHIFRMFMAETGILVILSVLLSFLLIINARGLIEDLLSVRLSSLFTWETLWVPLLTILVLFILAGGIPGRLFSRIPVTQVFRRYTDGKKGWKRSLLFVQFTGVSFVLGLLLVTLLQYSHLMSRDMGIVVPGLAQAQTWLPKESVEHIKDDLNRQPMVEGVTVAVNGVLGEYWTRGLMGNDGKRIATLNYNSCHYNYPEVMGIKIIEGTTLKKQNDLLVNEELVRLMKWIDGAVGKTVNDIQGTIVGVFRDIRNNSFYGSQSPIV
;
A
#
# COMPACT_ATOMS: atom_id res chain seq x y z
N MET A 1 -43.14 -19.81 -14.40
CA MET A 1 -42.79 -19.49 -15.79
C MET A 1 -43.64 -18.36 -16.39
N ARG A 2 -44.99 -18.34 -16.31
CA ARG A 2 -45.83 -17.26 -16.87
C ARG A 2 -45.50 -15.85 -16.32
N GLN A 3 -45.22 -15.69 -15.02
CA GLN A 3 -44.89 -14.40 -14.42
C GLN A 3 -43.57 -13.81 -14.97
N ILE A 4 -42.53 -14.64 -15.13
CA ILE A 4 -41.21 -14.20 -15.68
C ILE A 4 -41.38 -13.72 -17.12
N TYR A 5 -42.18 -14.46 -17.94
CA TYR A 5 -42.48 -14.08 -19.32
C TYR A 5 -43.17 -12.71 -19.40
N TYR A 6 -44.18 -12.45 -18.56
CA TYR A 6 -44.84 -11.16 -18.50
C TYR A 6 -43.90 -10.03 -18.04
N THR A 7 -43.04 -10.31 -17.06
CA THR A 7 -42.04 -9.35 -16.57
C THR A 7 -41.05 -8.96 -17.67
N ILE A 8 -40.52 -9.93 -18.40
CA ILE A 8 -39.59 -9.69 -19.52
C ILE A 8 -40.28 -8.88 -20.63
N ARG A 9 -41.52 -9.20 -20.97
CA ARG A 9 -42.30 -8.45 -21.98
C ARG A 9 -42.56 -7.01 -21.55
N THR A 10 -42.82 -6.75 -20.30
CA THR A 10 -42.99 -5.41 -19.73
C THR A 10 -41.69 -4.61 -19.78
N LEU A 11 -40.54 -5.26 -19.41
CA LEU A 11 -39.23 -4.66 -19.49
C LEU A 11 -38.84 -4.27 -20.94
N LEU A 12 -39.16 -5.12 -21.91
CA LEU A 12 -38.89 -4.85 -23.31
C LEU A 12 -39.74 -3.68 -23.87
N ARG A 13 -40.93 -3.41 -23.29
CA ARG A 13 -41.78 -2.30 -23.70
C ARG A 13 -41.27 -0.93 -23.21
N GLU A 14 -40.52 -0.90 -22.10
CA GLU A 14 -39.94 0.33 -21.52
C GLU A 14 -38.43 0.43 -21.77
N ARG A 15 -37.94 0.04 -22.95
CA ARG A 15 -36.50 -0.14 -23.26
C ARG A 15 -35.63 1.02 -22.81
N GLY A 16 -35.96 2.27 -23.16
CA GLY A 16 -35.10 3.42 -22.84
C GLY A 16 -34.90 3.67 -21.35
N SER A 17 -35.97 3.57 -20.55
CA SER A 17 -35.89 3.74 -19.11
C SER A 17 -35.11 2.60 -18.42
N ASN A 18 -35.24 1.38 -18.91
CA ASN A 18 -34.59 0.23 -18.31
C ASN A 18 -33.09 0.15 -18.65
N ILE A 19 -32.69 0.59 -19.84
CA ILE A 19 -31.26 0.71 -20.21
C ILE A 19 -30.56 1.68 -19.25
N ILE A 20 -31.15 2.88 -19.02
CA ILE A 20 -30.57 3.86 -18.07
C ILE A 20 -30.47 3.28 -16.66
N ARG A 21 -31.47 2.52 -16.20
CA ARG A 21 -31.45 1.86 -14.90
C ARG A 21 -30.33 0.83 -14.81
N ILE A 22 -30.16 -0.02 -15.83
CA ILE A 22 -29.11 -1.06 -15.87
C ILE A 22 -27.74 -0.40 -15.87
N ILE A 23 -27.50 0.61 -16.72
CA ILE A 23 -26.22 1.31 -16.78
C ILE A 23 -25.89 1.98 -15.44
N SER A 24 -26.85 2.70 -14.86
CA SER A 24 -26.66 3.39 -13.58
C SER A 24 -26.37 2.41 -12.43
N LEU A 25 -27.11 1.29 -12.37
CA LEU A 25 -26.86 0.26 -11.36
C LEU A 25 -25.55 -0.47 -11.58
N SER A 26 -25.18 -0.77 -12.84
CA SER A 26 -23.93 -1.47 -13.13
C SER A 26 -22.72 -0.64 -12.76
N LEU A 27 -22.71 0.66 -13.08
CA LEU A 27 -21.61 1.55 -12.68
C LEU A 27 -21.49 1.66 -11.16
N GLY A 28 -22.64 1.85 -10.47
CA GLY A 28 -22.62 1.89 -9.01
C GLY A 28 -22.23 0.58 -8.34
N LEU A 29 -22.63 -0.57 -8.91
CA LEU A 29 -22.21 -1.89 -8.47
C LEU A 29 -20.72 -2.11 -8.72
N THR A 30 -20.21 -1.79 -9.91
CA THR A 30 -18.79 -1.94 -10.25
C THR A 30 -17.92 -1.23 -9.22
N ILE A 31 -18.15 0.07 -9.01
CA ILE A 31 -17.35 0.86 -8.10
C ILE A 31 -17.60 0.43 -6.64
N GLY A 32 -18.85 0.19 -6.26
CA GLY A 32 -19.18 -0.27 -4.91
C GLY A 32 -18.54 -1.62 -4.57
N ILE A 33 -18.63 -2.60 -5.47
CA ILE A 33 -18.00 -3.91 -5.29
C ILE A 33 -16.48 -3.76 -5.15
N LEU A 34 -15.84 -3.01 -6.05
CA LEU A 34 -14.38 -2.83 -6.01
C LEU A 34 -13.92 -2.17 -4.72
N LEU A 35 -14.53 -1.03 -4.33
CA LEU A 35 -14.11 -0.30 -3.14
C LEU A 35 -14.41 -1.07 -1.84
N PHE A 36 -15.57 -1.74 -1.74
CA PHE A 36 -15.87 -2.53 -0.54
C PHE A 36 -15.03 -3.82 -0.48
N SER A 37 -14.69 -4.43 -1.62
CA SER A 37 -13.75 -5.56 -1.65
C SER A 37 -12.34 -5.12 -1.30
N GLN A 38 -11.91 -3.93 -1.75
CA GLN A 38 -10.62 -3.35 -1.33
C GLN A 38 -10.58 -3.08 0.18
N ILE A 39 -11.64 -2.55 0.77
CA ILE A 39 -11.74 -2.38 2.23
C ILE A 39 -11.62 -3.74 2.94
N ALA A 40 -12.32 -4.77 2.43
CA ALA A 40 -12.23 -6.11 3.01
C ALA A 40 -10.83 -6.71 2.90
N PHE A 41 -10.16 -6.48 1.78
CA PHE A 41 -8.76 -6.87 1.55
C PHE A 41 -7.83 -6.20 2.56
N GLU A 42 -7.90 -4.87 2.72
CA GLU A 42 -7.11 -4.12 3.71
C GLU A 42 -7.38 -4.58 5.17
N LEU A 43 -8.64 -4.91 5.48
CA LEU A 43 -9.02 -5.42 6.81
C LEU A 43 -8.63 -6.89 7.04
N SER A 44 -8.28 -7.62 5.99
CA SER A 44 -7.85 -9.02 6.05
C SER A 44 -6.33 -9.20 6.15
N TYR A 45 -5.58 -8.10 6.15
CA TYR A 45 -4.11 -8.13 6.18
C TYR A 45 -3.58 -8.96 7.35
N GLU A 46 -2.54 -9.76 7.08
CA GLU A 46 -1.83 -10.65 8.02
C GLU A 46 -2.70 -11.75 8.67
N LYS A 47 -3.92 -11.98 8.20
CA LYS A 47 -4.81 -13.04 8.72
C LYS A 47 -4.66 -14.37 7.99
N CYS A 48 -3.84 -14.43 6.96
CA CYS A 48 -3.61 -15.63 6.15
C CYS A 48 -2.81 -16.73 6.86
N TYR A 49 -2.08 -16.37 7.90
CA TYR A 49 -1.23 -17.32 8.63
C TYR A 49 -2.02 -18.18 9.61
N PRO A 50 -1.63 -19.45 9.80
CA PRO A 50 -2.19 -20.28 10.85
C PRO A 50 -2.00 -19.64 12.22
N GLU A 51 -3.09 -19.52 12.99
CA GLU A 51 -3.08 -18.88 14.32
C GLU A 51 -2.47 -17.45 14.31
N ALA A 52 -2.83 -16.65 13.28
CA ALA A 52 -2.31 -15.30 13.07
C ALA A 52 -2.37 -14.39 14.31
N GLU A 53 -3.31 -14.65 15.21
CA GLU A 53 -3.46 -13.91 16.49
C GLU A 53 -2.28 -14.12 17.45
N ARG A 54 -1.50 -15.20 17.25
CA ARG A 54 -0.29 -15.49 18.03
C ARG A 54 0.97 -14.86 17.45
N LEU A 55 0.88 -14.32 16.24
CA LEU A 55 2.00 -13.64 15.60
C LEU A 55 2.08 -12.19 16.07
N ALA A 56 3.29 -11.77 16.38
CA ALA A 56 3.58 -10.43 16.83
C ALA A 56 4.86 -9.90 16.19
N LEU A 57 4.94 -8.58 16.03
CA LEU A 57 6.07 -7.86 15.48
C LEU A 57 6.65 -6.94 16.54
N VAL A 58 7.97 -6.97 16.70
CA VAL A 58 8.69 -6.03 17.56
C VAL A 58 8.79 -4.69 16.84
N ARG A 59 8.61 -3.62 17.58
CA ARG A 59 8.82 -2.25 17.13
C ARG A 59 9.60 -1.48 18.18
N CYS A 60 10.28 -0.43 17.77
CA CYS A 60 10.93 0.49 18.68
C CYS A 60 10.43 1.93 18.49
N GLN A 61 10.59 2.72 19.53
CA GLN A 61 10.34 4.16 19.53
C GLN A 61 11.56 4.86 20.06
N MET A 62 12.04 5.86 19.33
CA MET A 62 13.16 6.68 19.78
C MET A 62 12.62 8.03 20.26
N THR A 63 12.90 8.39 21.49
CA THR A 63 12.50 9.67 22.09
C THR A 63 13.73 10.50 22.42
N ASN A 64 13.80 11.72 21.93
CA ASN A 64 14.85 12.66 22.29
C ASN A 64 14.66 13.14 23.73
N LEU A 65 15.62 12.89 24.60
CA LEU A 65 15.56 13.20 26.03
C LEU A 65 15.55 14.72 26.31
N SER A 66 16.04 15.54 25.39
CA SER A 66 16.10 17.01 25.56
C SER A 66 14.86 17.73 25.05
N THR A 67 14.25 17.26 23.95
CA THR A 67 13.08 17.90 23.32
C THR A 67 11.77 17.18 23.60
N GLY A 68 11.84 15.89 23.98
CA GLY A 68 10.66 15.03 24.11
C GLY A 68 10.04 14.62 22.77
N GLU A 69 10.68 14.95 21.66
CA GLU A 69 10.21 14.57 20.33
C GLU A 69 10.48 13.08 20.07
N THR A 70 9.53 12.42 19.43
CA THR A 70 9.66 11.02 19.01
C THR A 70 10.08 10.96 17.54
N ALA A 71 11.03 10.10 17.23
CA ALA A 71 11.42 9.76 15.88
C ALA A 71 10.91 8.36 15.53
N GLY A 72 10.45 8.16 14.30
CA GLY A 72 10.06 6.87 13.71
C GLY A 72 9.91 7.05 12.22
N ASP A 73 10.27 6.04 11.45
CA ASP A 73 10.43 6.15 9.98
C ASP A 73 9.18 5.69 9.21
N ASP A 74 8.38 4.79 9.75
CA ASP A 74 7.31 4.09 9.01
C ASP A 74 5.95 4.80 8.95
N GLY A 75 5.89 6.14 9.06
CA GLY A 75 4.64 6.91 8.92
C GLY A 75 3.64 6.71 10.07
N GLU A 76 3.88 5.81 11.00
CA GLU A 76 3.21 5.74 12.29
C GLU A 76 3.95 6.68 13.24
N ILE A 77 3.25 7.63 13.84
CA ILE A 77 3.87 8.68 14.67
C ILE A 77 4.78 8.05 15.73
N GLY A 78 6.08 8.11 15.49
CA GLY A 78 7.11 7.78 16.46
C GLY A 78 7.46 6.29 16.62
N TYR A 79 7.04 5.39 15.73
CA TYR A 79 7.48 3.98 15.78
C TYR A 79 8.27 3.58 14.54
N ASP A 80 9.32 2.77 14.78
CA ASP A 80 10.06 2.04 13.77
C ASP A 80 9.81 0.53 13.96
N TYR A 81 9.60 -0.19 12.87
CA TYR A 81 9.33 -1.62 12.87
C TYR A 81 10.56 -2.47 12.56
N THR A 82 11.65 -1.82 12.22
CA THR A 82 12.94 -2.47 12.06
C THR A 82 13.76 -2.37 13.34
N VAL A 83 14.48 -3.43 13.65
CA VAL A 83 15.29 -3.59 14.85
C VAL A 83 16.58 -4.36 14.52
N PHE A 84 17.44 -4.57 15.49
CA PHE A 84 18.68 -5.35 15.31
C PHE A 84 18.36 -6.83 15.00
N ASP A 85 19.21 -7.49 14.22
CA ASP A 85 19.09 -8.89 13.84
C ASP A 85 18.99 -9.87 15.02
N VAL A 86 19.65 -9.53 16.14
CA VAL A 86 19.71 -10.34 17.36
C VAL A 86 18.46 -10.23 18.26
N VAL A 87 17.54 -9.29 17.99
CA VAL A 87 16.37 -9.05 18.87
C VAL A 87 15.45 -10.28 18.92
N ALA A 88 15.07 -10.82 17.75
CA ALA A 88 14.16 -11.96 17.70
C ALA A 88 14.73 -13.21 18.44
N PRO A 89 15.94 -13.70 18.13
CA PRO A 89 16.50 -14.86 18.83
C PRO A 89 16.71 -14.61 20.32
N THR A 90 17.17 -13.42 20.73
CA THR A 90 17.35 -13.09 22.15
C THR A 90 16.03 -13.13 22.92
N LEU A 91 14.95 -12.58 22.36
CA LEU A 91 13.65 -12.63 23.02
C LEU A 91 13.12 -14.05 23.15
N ALA A 92 13.33 -14.91 22.15
CA ALA A 92 12.93 -16.31 22.21
C ALA A 92 13.71 -17.10 23.27
N GLU A 93 15.01 -16.81 23.45
CA GLU A 93 15.86 -17.45 24.46
C GLU A 93 15.53 -16.97 25.88
N GLU A 94 15.30 -15.69 26.08
CA GLU A 94 15.05 -15.09 27.38
C GLU A 94 13.63 -15.26 27.90
N MET A 95 12.67 -15.44 26.99
CA MET A 95 11.24 -15.53 27.30
C MET A 95 10.57 -16.81 26.72
N PRO A 96 11.14 -18.02 26.99
CA PRO A 96 10.66 -19.26 26.36
C PRO A 96 9.27 -19.70 26.86
N LYS A 97 8.76 -19.09 27.93
CA LYS A 97 7.41 -19.37 28.46
C LYS A 97 6.33 -18.66 27.68
N GLU A 98 6.62 -17.48 27.15
CA GLU A 98 5.72 -16.61 26.41
C GLU A 98 5.89 -16.77 24.90
N ILE A 99 7.14 -16.96 24.43
CA ILE A 99 7.51 -17.05 23.02
C ILE A 99 7.82 -18.51 22.67
N GLU A 100 7.18 -19.01 21.63
CA GLU A 100 7.38 -20.37 21.11
C GLU A 100 8.58 -20.42 20.17
N VAL A 101 8.64 -19.47 19.24
CA VAL A 101 9.70 -19.32 18.24
C VAL A 101 9.72 -17.89 17.74
N ALA A 102 10.87 -17.43 17.28
CA ALA A 102 11.02 -16.10 16.69
C ALA A 102 11.91 -16.17 15.45
N SER A 103 11.75 -15.20 14.55
CA SER A 103 12.51 -15.11 13.31
C SER A 103 12.89 -13.67 13.00
N SER A 104 14.13 -13.47 12.58
CA SER A 104 14.62 -12.20 12.03
C SER A 104 14.55 -12.23 10.51
N VAL A 105 13.88 -11.24 9.93
CA VAL A 105 13.66 -11.13 8.48
C VAL A 105 14.16 -9.78 7.99
N LEU A 106 14.95 -9.79 6.92
CA LEU A 106 15.39 -8.59 6.23
C LEU A 106 14.73 -8.54 4.85
N SER A 107 13.93 -7.50 4.61
CA SER A 107 13.34 -7.23 3.29
C SER A 107 14.32 -6.40 2.47
N MET A 108 14.69 -6.90 1.28
CA MET A 108 15.67 -6.24 0.39
C MET A 108 15.04 -5.67 -0.89
N GLY A 109 13.75 -5.88 -1.10
CA GLY A 109 13.09 -5.50 -2.35
C GLY A 109 13.37 -6.45 -3.51
N SER A 110 13.56 -5.92 -4.72
CA SER A 110 13.79 -6.71 -5.94
C SER A 110 15.25 -6.74 -6.34
N ALA A 111 15.69 -7.88 -6.92
CA ALA A 111 16.99 -8.03 -7.54
C ALA A 111 16.86 -8.73 -8.91
N ASN A 112 17.89 -8.56 -9.75
CA ASN A 112 17.98 -9.33 -10.98
C ASN A 112 18.40 -10.78 -10.67
N ILE A 113 17.45 -11.69 -10.67
CA ILE A 113 17.69 -13.13 -10.49
C ILE A 113 17.70 -13.78 -11.88
N TYR A 114 18.69 -14.63 -12.08
CA TYR A 114 18.89 -15.34 -13.35
C TYR A 114 18.86 -16.85 -13.14
N TYR A 115 18.23 -17.54 -14.08
CA TYR A 115 18.33 -18.98 -14.24
C TYR A 115 18.87 -19.28 -15.65
N GLU A 116 19.99 -20.01 -15.77
CA GLU A 116 20.64 -20.31 -17.05
C GLU A 116 20.82 -19.05 -17.94
N ASP A 117 21.35 -17.96 -17.38
CA ASP A 117 21.53 -16.64 -18.01
C ASP A 117 20.24 -15.90 -18.43
N LYS A 118 19.06 -16.49 -18.22
CA LYS A 118 17.78 -15.84 -18.46
C LYS A 118 17.38 -15.03 -17.23
N LEU A 119 17.14 -13.73 -17.41
CA LEU A 119 16.59 -12.87 -16.36
C LEU A 119 15.17 -13.32 -16.02
N LEU A 120 14.91 -13.50 -14.73
CA LEU A 120 13.59 -13.77 -14.19
C LEU A 120 12.93 -12.43 -13.84
N PRO A 121 11.73 -12.14 -14.35
CA PRO A 121 11.05 -10.88 -14.07
C PRO A 121 10.54 -10.82 -12.62
N ASP A 122 10.47 -9.61 -12.08
CA ASP A 122 9.82 -9.27 -10.81
C ASP A 122 10.21 -10.17 -9.62
N ALA A 123 11.52 -10.40 -9.47
CA ALA A 123 12.05 -11.29 -8.44
C ALA A 123 12.23 -10.55 -7.11
N ASP A 124 11.18 -10.47 -6.31
CA ASP A 124 11.25 -9.96 -4.95
C ASP A 124 11.76 -11.03 -3.98
N TYR A 125 12.64 -10.63 -3.07
CA TYR A 125 13.25 -11.56 -2.13
C TYR A 125 13.41 -10.97 -0.73
N ILE A 126 13.45 -11.89 0.24
CA ILE A 126 13.79 -11.60 1.63
C ILE A 126 14.95 -12.50 2.08
N PHE A 127 15.71 -11.99 3.05
CA PHE A 127 16.58 -12.85 3.84
C PHE A 127 15.88 -13.25 5.13
N ALA A 128 15.94 -14.53 5.48
CA ALA A 128 15.36 -15.05 6.69
C ALA A 128 16.25 -16.10 7.35
N ASP A 129 16.02 -16.34 8.63
CA ASP A 129 16.69 -17.38 9.41
C ASP A 129 15.99 -18.74 9.30
N THR A 130 16.53 -19.75 9.97
CA THR A 130 16.00 -21.13 9.98
C THR A 130 14.64 -21.28 10.64
N CYS A 131 14.22 -20.29 11.42
CA CYS A 131 12.96 -20.30 12.17
C CYS A 131 11.78 -19.71 11.36
N PHE A 132 12.04 -19.10 10.20
CA PHE A 132 11.05 -18.38 9.41
C PHE A 132 9.79 -19.19 9.14
N PHE A 133 9.91 -20.33 8.49
CA PHE A 133 8.76 -21.17 8.13
C PHE A 133 7.98 -21.64 9.34
N GLN A 134 8.67 -21.94 10.45
CA GLN A 134 8.02 -22.33 11.71
C GLN A 134 7.30 -21.15 12.36
N THR A 135 7.91 -19.97 12.36
CA THR A 135 7.33 -18.76 12.96
C THR A 135 6.01 -18.41 12.31
N PHE A 136 5.94 -18.40 10.97
CA PHE A 136 4.73 -18.08 10.24
C PHE A 136 3.78 -19.27 10.03
N GLY A 137 4.25 -20.51 10.26
CA GLY A 137 3.49 -21.71 9.97
C GLY A 137 3.27 -21.92 8.48
N ILE A 138 4.19 -21.41 7.63
CA ILE A 138 4.13 -21.61 6.17
C ILE A 138 4.57 -23.03 5.84
N PRO A 139 3.72 -23.84 5.16
CA PRO A 139 4.08 -25.19 4.78
C PRO A 139 5.19 -25.20 3.73
N VAL A 140 6.26 -25.96 4.00
CA VAL A 140 7.25 -26.34 2.99
C VAL A 140 6.75 -27.60 2.30
N LEU A 141 6.58 -27.49 0.98
CA LEU A 141 6.01 -28.57 0.13
C LEU A 141 7.07 -29.58 -0.29
N GLU A 142 8.28 -29.09 -0.56
CA GLU A 142 9.45 -29.91 -0.92
C GLU A 142 10.69 -29.31 -0.26
N GLY A 143 11.63 -30.17 0.18
CA GLY A 143 12.85 -29.76 0.86
C GLY A 143 12.77 -29.76 2.38
N ASN A 144 13.84 -29.32 3.03
CA ASN A 144 13.91 -29.29 4.50
C ASN A 144 14.14 -27.83 4.97
N PRO A 145 13.23 -27.23 5.77
CA PRO A 145 13.40 -25.86 6.27
C PRO A 145 14.73 -25.61 7.01
N LYS A 146 15.31 -26.65 7.62
CA LYS A 146 16.60 -26.56 8.32
C LYS A 146 17.77 -26.27 7.37
N ASP A 147 17.61 -26.50 6.07
CA ASP A 147 18.64 -26.19 5.08
C ASP A 147 18.86 -24.69 4.91
N MET A 148 17.98 -23.85 5.47
CA MET A 148 18.18 -22.40 5.58
C MET A 148 19.43 -22.02 6.41
N ILE A 149 20.02 -22.94 7.18
CA ILE A 149 21.30 -22.70 7.85
C ILE A 149 22.48 -22.65 6.87
N MET A 150 22.33 -23.25 5.69
CA MET A 150 23.42 -23.30 4.71
C MET A 150 23.51 -21.97 3.96
N PRO A 151 24.69 -21.33 3.90
CA PRO A 151 24.89 -20.17 3.03
C PRO A 151 24.52 -20.47 1.58
N GLY A 152 23.91 -19.49 0.90
CA GLY A 152 23.48 -19.66 -0.48
C GLY A 152 22.24 -20.54 -0.69
N SER A 153 21.54 -20.91 0.39
CA SER A 153 20.26 -21.61 0.28
C SER A 153 19.13 -20.63 -0.05
N VAL A 154 18.25 -21.07 -0.95
CA VAL A 154 17.00 -20.33 -1.27
C VAL A 154 15.82 -21.29 -1.32
N PHE A 155 14.70 -20.86 -0.78
CA PHE A 155 13.40 -21.49 -0.95
C PHE A 155 12.56 -20.63 -1.87
N VAL A 156 11.83 -21.27 -2.78
CA VAL A 156 11.02 -20.58 -3.79
C VAL A 156 9.53 -20.83 -3.57
N SER A 157 8.69 -19.88 -3.98
CA SER A 157 7.23 -20.03 -3.91
C SER A 157 6.74 -21.15 -4.85
N GLU A 158 5.61 -21.76 -4.53
CA GLU A 158 4.95 -22.77 -5.39
C GLU A 158 4.60 -22.19 -6.77
N HIS A 159 4.12 -20.94 -6.78
CA HIS A 159 3.78 -20.24 -8.01
C HIS A 159 5.01 -20.07 -8.91
N PHE A 160 6.08 -19.52 -8.35
CA PHE A 160 7.35 -19.32 -9.08
C PHE A 160 7.90 -20.66 -9.61
N ALA A 161 7.92 -21.69 -8.76
CA ALA A 161 8.41 -23.02 -9.16
C ALA A 161 7.63 -23.57 -10.37
N ARG A 162 6.30 -23.44 -10.34
CA ARG A 162 5.42 -23.92 -11.42
C ARG A 162 5.56 -23.08 -12.70
N GLU A 163 5.66 -21.78 -12.58
CA GLU A 163 5.77 -20.87 -13.73
C GLU A 163 7.11 -21.02 -14.45
N THR A 164 8.19 -21.18 -13.68
CA THR A 164 9.56 -21.23 -14.24
C THR A 164 9.97 -22.63 -14.68
N PHE A 165 9.59 -23.68 -13.92
CA PHE A 165 10.08 -25.05 -14.13
C PHE A 165 8.97 -26.03 -14.55
N GLY A 166 7.69 -25.60 -14.56
CA GLY A 166 6.57 -26.46 -14.91
C GLY A 166 6.39 -27.60 -13.90
N ASP A 167 6.40 -28.84 -14.40
CA ASP A 167 6.24 -30.05 -13.57
C ASP A 167 7.59 -30.60 -13.05
N GLU A 168 8.72 -29.99 -13.41
CA GLU A 168 10.04 -30.42 -12.97
C GLU A 168 10.39 -29.80 -11.61
N SER A 169 10.89 -30.63 -10.65
CA SER A 169 11.36 -30.11 -9.37
C SER A 169 12.55 -29.16 -9.56
N PRO A 170 12.47 -27.93 -9.02
CA PRO A 170 13.58 -26.99 -9.05
C PRO A 170 14.64 -27.28 -7.97
N VAL A 171 14.40 -28.20 -7.04
CA VAL A 171 15.31 -28.48 -5.91
C VAL A 171 16.65 -28.97 -6.43
N GLY A 172 17.72 -28.33 -5.98
CA GLY A 172 19.10 -28.58 -6.42
C GLY A 172 19.55 -27.73 -7.61
N LYS A 173 18.64 -27.03 -8.31
CA LYS A 173 19.01 -26.08 -9.37
C LYS A 173 19.66 -24.82 -8.76
N VAL A 174 20.47 -24.13 -9.57
CA VAL A 174 21.23 -22.96 -9.15
C VAL A 174 20.68 -21.71 -9.83
N LEU A 175 20.40 -20.70 -9.02
CA LEU A 175 20.05 -19.35 -9.46
C LEU A 175 21.26 -18.43 -9.29
N SER A 176 21.31 -17.34 -10.04
CA SER A 176 22.32 -16.31 -9.88
C SER A 176 21.65 -14.96 -9.57
N VAL A 177 22.07 -14.32 -8.48
CA VAL A 177 21.63 -12.95 -8.13
C VAL A 177 22.67 -11.97 -8.65
N GLU A 178 22.21 -10.99 -9.45
CA GLU A 178 23.06 -9.94 -10.06
C GLU A 178 24.28 -10.51 -10.82
N LYS A 179 24.22 -11.77 -11.26
CA LYS A 179 25.35 -12.51 -11.86
C LYS A 179 26.64 -12.57 -11.00
N GLN A 180 26.51 -12.29 -9.71
CA GLN A 180 27.64 -12.26 -8.77
C GLN A 180 27.54 -13.34 -7.71
N ASN A 181 26.35 -13.58 -7.20
CA ASN A 181 26.11 -14.55 -6.13
C ASN A 181 25.28 -15.73 -6.65
N THR A 182 25.64 -16.93 -6.26
CA THR A 182 24.89 -18.14 -6.61
C THR A 182 24.06 -18.62 -5.45
N LEU A 183 22.80 -19.00 -5.72
CA LEU A 183 21.85 -19.55 -4.79
C LEU A 183 21.45 -20.95 -5.25
N THR A 184 21.43 -21.90 -4.33
CA THR A 184 20.92 -23.25 -4.60
C THR A 184 19.50 -23.38 -4.06
N ILE A 185 18.55 -23.76 -4.90
CA ILE A 185 17.18 -24.02 -4.49
C ILE A 185 17.17 -25.27 -3.60
N ARG A 186 16.75 -25.10 -2.34
CA ARG A 186 16.69 -26.16 -1.32
C ARG A 186 15.25 -26.61 -1.02
N GLY A 187 14.27 -25.87 -1.48
CA GLY A 187 12.88 -26.27 -1.27
C GLY A 187 11.87 -25.36 -1.93
N ILE A 188 10.63 -25.80 -1.85
CA ILE A 188 9.45 -25.09 -2.34
C ILE A 188 8.53 -24.86 -1.15
N TYR A 189 8.03 -23.66 -0.98
CA TYR A 189 7.02 -23.36 0.04
C TYR A 189 5.69 -22.96 -0.59
N LYS A 190 4.61 -23.13 0.16
CA LYS A 190 3.26 -22.79 -0.28
C LYS A 190 3.11 -21.29 -0.43
N ASP A 191 2.47 -20.85 -1.52
CA ASP A 191 2.20 -19.45 -1.80
C ASP A 191 1.51 -18.74 -0.62
N VAL A 192 1.92 -17.52 -0.37
CA VAL A 192 1.32 -16.62 0.59
C VAL A 192 0.46 -15.61 -0.16
N PRO A 193 -0.77 -15.30 0.29
CA PRO A 193 -1.63 -14.32 -0.36
C PRO A 193 -1.02 -12.91 -0.33
N GLU A 194 -1.47 -12.02 -1.23
CA GLU A 194 -0.96 -10.63 -1.34
C GLU A 194 -1.33 -9.72 -0.14
N ASN A 195 -2.22 -10.13 0.75
CA ASN A 195 -2.61 -9.39 1.94
C ASN A 195 -1.70 -9.63 3.15
N THR A 196 -0.40 -9.63 2.90
CA THR A 196 0.65 -9.70 3.92
C THR A 196 1.86 -8.87 3.48
N MET A 197 2.72 -8.49 4.41
CA MET A 197 3.98 -7.82 4.12
C MET A 197 5.08 -8.78 3.58
N LEU A 198 4.83 -10.08 3.55
CA LEU A 198 5.80 -11.12 3.16
C LEU A 198 5.44 -11.79 1.82
N THR A 199 5.03 -11.01 0.84
CA THR A 199 4.69 -11.48 -0.52
C THR A 199 5.93 -11.59 -1.41
N HIS A 200 6.81 -12.54 -1.14
CA HIS A 200 8.06 -12.70 -1.88
C HIS A 200 8.11 -14.08 -2.52
N ASP A 201 8.74 -14.18 -3.68
CA ASP A 201 8.93 -15.46 -4.38
C ASP A 201 10.18 -16.20 -3.92
N PHE A 202 11.11 -15.48 -3.26
CA PHE A 202 12.38 -16.03 -2.81
C PHE A 202 12.63 -15.73 -1.34
N VAL A 203 12.85 -16.79 -0.56
CA VAL A 203 13.33 -16.71 0.83
C VAL A 203 14.76 -17.22 0.87
N ILE A 204 15.70 -16.30 1.02
CA ILE A 204 17.14 -16.57 0.98
C ILE A 204 17.67 -16.69 2.41
N SER A 205 18.61 -17.60 2.63
CA SER A 205 19.28 -17.74 3.92
C SER A 205 20.03 -16.47 4.33
N VAL A 206 19.77 -15.96 5.52
CA VAL A 206 20.52 -14.84 6.12
C VAL A 206 22.01 -15.18 6.34
N HIS A 207 22.37 -16.47 6.36
CA HIS A 207 23.75 -16.92 6.52
C HIS A 207 24.60 -16.85 5.23
N GLN A 208 24.12 -16.21 4.18
CA GLN A 208 24.85 -16.06 2.93
C GLN A 208 26.12 -15.22 3.11
N ASN A 209 27.22 -15.68 2.52
CA ASN A 209 28.52 -15.00 2.57
C ASN A 209 28.48 -13.60 1.95
N GLY A 210 28.98 -12.61 2.66
CA GLY A 210 29.04 -11.21 2.23
C GLY A 210 27.72 -10.47 2.34
N GLY A 211 26.65 -11.18 2.72
CA GLY A 211 25.39 -10.58 3.07
C GLY A 211 25.48 -9.99 4.46
N TYR A 212 24.61 -9.17 4.72
CA TYR A 212 24.29 -8.48 5.92
C TYR A 212 24.61 -9.28 7.20
N HIS A 213 25.47 -8.74 8.01
CA HIS A 213 25.44 -8.74 9.45
C HIS A 213 25.77 -10.00 10.23
N ALA A 214 26.45 -10.92 9.70
CA ALA A 214 27.15 -11.85 10.57
C ALA A 214 28.07 -11.04 11.52
N GLY A 215 27.54 -10.61 12.66
CA GLY A 215 28.30 -10.01 13.74
C GLY A 215 28.09 -8.55 14.09
N ALA A 216 27.10 -7.83 13.50
CA ALA A 216 26.76 -6.48 13.94
C ALA A 216 26.12 -6.48 15.35
N GLY A 217 25.32 -7.51 15.64
CA GLY A 217 24.70 -7.70 16.94
C GLY A 217 23.92 -6.47 17.39
N TRP A 218 24.17 -6.01 18.61
CA TRP A 218 23.49 -4.86 19.21
C TRP A 218 24.08 -3.49 18.81
N ARG A 219 24.99 -3.40 17.85
CA ARG A 219 25.74 -2.17 17.52
C ARG A 219 25.57 -1.64 16.11
N GLY A 220 24.59 -2.09 15.40
CA GLY A 220 24.34 -1.59 14.06
C GLY A 220 23.34 -2.43 13.30
N ASN A 221 22.81 -1.84 12.24
CA ASN A 221 21.83 -2.45 11.35
C ASN A 221 20.50 -2.83 11.99
N ASP A 222 19.74 -1.84 12.32
CA ASP A 222 18.37 -1.89 12.76
C ASP A 222 17.38 -1.99 11.56
N VAL A 223 17.72 -2.85 10.59
CA VAL A 223 16.96 -3.04 9.34
C VAL A 223 16.16 -4.36 9.31
N PHE A 224 16.16 -5.11 10.39
CA PHE A 224 15.49 -6.41 10.48
C PHE A 224 14.12 -6.29 11.12
N TYR A 225 13.14 -6.95 10.55
CA TYR A 225 11.87 -7.22 11.21
C TYR A 225 12.03 -8.41 12.16
N ALA A 226 11.70 -8.23 13.44
CA ALA A 226 11.72 -9.28 14.43
C ALA A 226 10.31 -9.81 14.68
N PHE A 227 10.00 -10.97 14.11
CA PHE A 227 8.71 -11.65 14.27
C PHE A 227 8.75 -12.66 15.39
N LEU A 228 7.70 -12.68 16.19
CA LEU A 228 7.53 -13.59 17.33
C LEU A 228 6.26 -14.42 17.13
N ARG A 229 6.35 -15.73 17.36
CA ARG A 229 5.17 -16.57 17.58
C ARG A 229 5.02 -16.78 19.07
N LEU A 230 3.98 -16.20 19.64
CA LEU A 230 3.64 -16.33 21.05
C LEU A 230 3.03 -17.71 21.33
N ARG A 231 3.19 -18.24 22.55
CA ARG A 231 2.51 -19.47 22.94
C ARG A 231 1.00 -19.27 23.04
N HIS A 232 0.58 -18.12 23.58
CA HIS A 232 -0.81 -17.69 23.61
C HIS A 232 -0.89 -16.22 23.19
N ALA A 233 -1.96 -15.82 22.48
CA ALA A 233 -2.15 -14.43 22.06
C ALA A 233 -2.17 -13.45 23.27
N SER A 234 -2.62 -13.90 24.44
CA SER A 234 -2.63 -13.13 25.68
C SER A 234 -1.25 -12.87 26.31
N ASP A 235 -0.20 -13.57 25.86
CA ASP A 235 1.14 -13.39 26.42
C ASP A 235 1.80 -12.09 25.92
N ILE A 236 1.23 -11.41 24.96
CA ILE A 236 1.74 -10.14 24.43
C ILE A 236 1.91 -9.07 25.52
N ASP A 237 1.02 -9.01 26.49
CA ASP A 237 1.10 -8.04 27.58
C ASP A 237 2.28 -8.35 28.51
N LYS A 238 2.59 -9.64 28.73
CA LYS A 238 3.75 -10.07 29.52
C LYS A 238 5.05 -9.73 28.79
N VAL A 239 5.09 -10.00 27.46
CA VAL A 239 6.25 -9.65 26.65
C VAL A 239 6.49 -8.15 26.69
N ASN A 240 5.44 -7.32 26.52
CA ASN A 240 5.57 -5.87 26.61
C ASN A 240 6.02 -5.37 27.98
N ALA A 241 5.63 -6.03 29.07
CA ALA A 241 6.06 -5.67 30.42
C ALA A 241 7.55 -5.94 30.66
N ASP A 242 8.09 -6.99 30.05
CA ASP A 242 9.45 -7.47 30.31
C ASP A 242 10.48 -7.10 29.22
N ILE A 243 10.06 -6.74 28.01
CA ILE A 243 10.94 -6.55 26.85
C ILE A 243 12.06 -5.54 27.09
N GLN A 244 11.77 -4.41 27.73
CA GLN A 244 12.78 -3.39 28.05
C GLN A 244 13.84 -3.92 29.00
N ARG A 245 13.44 -4.69 30.02
CA ARG A 245 14.35 -5.32 30.98
C ARG A 245 15.21 -6.37 30.30
N VAL A 246 14.64 -7.13 29.37
CA VAL A 246 15.36 -8.18 28.64
C VAL A 246 16.40 -7.57 27.70
N ILE A 247 16.00 -6.65 26.83
CA ILE A 247 16.91 -6.02 25.86
C ILE A 247 17.98 -5.18 26.57
N GLY A 248 17.61 -4.49 27.65
CA GLY A 248 18.55 -3.68 28.44
C GLY A 248 19.66 -4.45 29.13
N LYS A 249 19.65 -5.81 29.13
CA LYS A 249 20.81 -6.63 29.56
C LYS A 249 21.92 -6.64 28.52
N TYR A 250 21.61 -6.38 27.25
CA TYR A 250 22.51 -6.60 26.11
C TYR A 250 22.95 -5.30 25.44
N THR A 251 22.17 -4.23 25.57
CA THR A 251 22.48 -2.93 24.98
C THR A 251 21.99 -1.80 25.86
N ASP A 252 22.66 -0.65 25.77
CA ASP A 252 22.21 0.57 26.42
C ASP A 252 20.97 1.11 25.69
N LEU A 253 19.90 1.32 26.45
CA LEU A 253 18.63 1.86 25.93
C LEU A 253 18.62 3.39 25.87
N GLU A 254 19.65 4.04 26.38
CA GLU A 254 19.87 5.47 26.28
C GLU A 254 21.22 5.71 25.62
N TYR A 255 21.20 6.26 24.41
CA TYR A 255 22.41 6.54 23.65
C TYR A 255 22.31 7.89 22.98
N ASP A 256 23.35 8.70 23.09
CA ASP A 256 23.51 10.00 22.42
C ASP A 256 22.30 10.95 22.62
N GLY A 257 21.72 10.97 23.81
CA GLY A 257 20.58 11.81 24.17
C GLY A 257 19.22 11.28 23.65
N TRP A 258 19.18 10.05 23.15
CA TRP A 258 17.96 9.36 22.75
C TRP A 258 17.67 8.19 23.68
N LYS A 259 16.41 7.99 24.00
CA LYS A 259 15.89 6.81 24.68
C LYS A 259 15.21 5.91 23.66
N ILE A 260 15.56 4.63 23.66
CA ILE A 260 14.96 3.62 22.79
C ILE A 260 14.01 2.76 23.63
N GLU A 261 12.74 2.70 23.22
CA GLU A 261 11.72 1.88 23.87
C GLU A 261 11.22 0.84 22.89
N PHE A 262 11.37 -0.43 23.24
CA PHE A 262 10.86 -1.56 22.47
C PHE A 262 9.47 -1.93 22.92
N SER A 263 8.63 -2.34 22.00
CA SER A 263 7.31 -2.89 22.28
C SER A 263 6.93 -3.94 21.23
N VAL A 264 5.88 -4.70 21.51
CA VAL A 264 5.40 -5.76 20.63
C VAL A 264 3.96 -5.47 20.25
N LEU A 265 3.66 -5.55 18.96
CA LEU A 265 2.33 -5.35 18.39
C LEU A 265 1.83 -6.67 17.77
N PRO A 266 0.54 -7.07 17.96
CA PRO A 266 -0.02 -8.18 17.18
C PRO A 266 0.13 -7.92 15.68
N LEU A 267 0.66 -8.89 14.92
CA LEU A 267 0.94 -8.72 13.49
C LEU A 267 -0.32 -8.31 12.71
N VAL A 268 -1.47 -8.90 13.04
CA VAL A 268 -2.78 -8.57 12.44
C VAL A 268 -3.22 -7.11 12.63
N LYS A 269 -2.57 -6.37 13.54
CA LYS A 269 -2.85 -4.95 13.75
C LYS A 269 -1.85 -4.03 13.07
N ARG A 270 -0.72 -4.55 12.58
CA ARG A 270 0.37 -3.75 12.00
C ARG A 270 -0.11 -2.88 10.83
N HIS A 271 -0.80 -3.50 9.87
CA HIS A 271 -1.28 -2.81 8.69
C HIS A 271 -2.27 -1.68 9.03
N LEU A 272 -3.20 -1.95 9.94
CA LEU A 272 -4.23 -0.99 10.37
C LEU A 272 -3.69 0.08 11.34
N ALA A 273 -2.50 -0.09 11.90
CA ALA A 273 -1.85 0.91 12.73
C ALA A 273 -1.35 2.10 11.91
N SER A 274 -1.05 1.90 10.62
CA SER A 274 -0.62 2.96 9.72
C SER A 274 -1.71 4.03 9.52
N PRO A 275 -1.42 5.32 9.80
CA PRO A 275 -2.36 6.42 9.58
C PRO A 275 -2.82 6.54 8.14
N ASP A 276 -1.96 6.19 7.18
CA ASP A 276 -2.28 6.28 5.76
C ASP A 276 -3.24 5.19 5.31
N VAL A 277 -3.12 3.98 5.86
CA VAL A 277 -4.10 2.91 5.66
C VAL A 277 -5.46 3.33 6.24
N GLN A 278 -5.48 3.88 7.46
CA GLN A 278 -6.71 4.37 8.08
C GLN A 278 -7.39 5.47 7.23
N LYS A 279 -6.61 6.44 6.74
CA LYS A 279 -7.13 7.49 5.83
C LYS A 279 -7.69 6.90 4.55
N ARG A 280 -6.98 5.95 3.91
CA ARG A 280 -7.45 5.25 2.70
C ARG A 280 -8.75 4.51 2.96
N LEU A 281 -8.88 3.78 4.06
CA LEU A 281 -10.11 3.07 4.43
C LEU A 281 -11.29 4.02 4.58
N VAL A 282 -11.11 5.17 5.24
CA VAL A 282 -12.15 6.21 5.38
C VAL A 282 -12.55 6.77 4.01
N ILE A 283 -11.57 7.08 3.15
CA ILE A 283 -11.82 7.61 1.80
C ILE A 283 -12.57 6.57 0.95
N TYR A 284 -12.12 5.32 0.92
CA TYR A 284 -12.77 4.24 0.16
C TYR A 284 -14.18 3.97 0.67
N GLY A 285 -14.37 3.95 2.00
CA GLY A 285 -15.67 3.78 2.63
C GLY A 285 -16.64 4.89 2.27
N PHE A 286 -16.22 6.14 2.39
CA PHE A 286 -17.04 7.31 2.05
C PHE A 286 -17.38 7.34 0.55
N LEU A 287 -16.39 7.16 -0.31
CA LEU A 287 -16.56 7.22 -1.77
C LEU A 287 -17.43 6.05 -2.26
N GLY A 288 -17.16 4.84 -1.79
CA GLY A 288 -17.94 3.64 -2.12
C GLY A 288 -19.40 3.80 -1.70
N PHE A 289 -19.64 4.25 -0.46
CA PHE A 289 -20.99 4.51 0.04
C PHE A 289 -21.70 5.61 -0.77
N ALA A 290 -21.02 6.73 -1.07
CA ALA A 290 -21.62 7.85 -1.80
C ALA A 290 -22.05 7.43 -3.22
N ILE A 291 -21.18 6.76 -3.96
CA ILE A 291 -21.47 6.32 -5.34
C ILE A 291 -22.56 5.25 -5.35
N PHE A 292 -22.48 4.29 -4.44
CA PHE A 292 -23.48 3.24 -4.28
C PHE A 292 -24.86 3.81 -3.91
N PHE A 293 -24.89 4.78 -3.00
CA PHE A 293 -26.11 5.50 -2.63
C PHE A 293 -26.72 6.27 -3.81
N VAL A 294 -25.89 6.98 -4.58
CA VAL A 294 -26.34 7.70 -5.79
C VAL A 294 -26.95 6.74 -6.80
N ALA A 295 -26.33 5.57 -7.02
CA ALA A 295 -26.85 4.56 -7.94
C ALA A 295 -28.22 4.03 -7.51
N ILE A 296 -28.39 3.71 -6.23
CA ILE A 296 -29.67 3.27 -5.65
C ILE A 296 -30.73 4.37 -5.79
N MET A 297 -30.37 5.61 -5.43
CA MET A 297 -31.26 6.76 -5.52
C MET A 297 -31.73 7.03 -6.95
N ASN A 298 -30.80 6.98 -7.91
CA ASN A 298 -31.11 7.15 -9.34
C ASN A 298 -32.10 6.08 -9.80
N TYR A 299 -31.86 4.81 -9.50
CA TYR A 299 -32.81 3.73 -9.79
C TYR A 299 -34.18 3.97 -9.16
N MET A 300 -34.22 4.35 -7.88
CA MET A 300 -35.49 4.62 -7.16
C MET A 300 -36.27 5.78 -7.81
N LEU A 301 -35.57 6.88 -8.13
CA LEU A 301 -36.20 8.05 -8.74
C LEU A 301 -36.80 7.71 -10.11
N ILE A 302 -36.10 6.99 -10.97
CA ILE A 302 -36.60 6.55 -12.26
C ILE A 302 -37.80 5.60 -12.08
N SER A 303 -37.73 4.66 -11.12
CA SER A 303 -38.81 3.73 -10.82
C SER A 303 -40.07 4.47 -10.35
N ILE A 304 -39.92 5.46 -9.47
CA ILE A 304 -41.03 6.26 -8.96
C ILE A 304 -41.56 7.24 -10.02
N ALA A 305 -40.72 7.81 -10.90
CA ALA A 305 -41.16 8.65 -11.99
C ALA A 305 -42.08 7.90 -12.96
N THR A 306 -41.89 6.59 -13.14
CA THR A 306 -42.79 5.74 -13.96
C THR A 306 -44.06 5.31 -13.22
N LEU A 307 -44.23 5.68 -11.93
CA LEU A 307 -45.36 5.25 -11.08
C LEU A 307 -46.70 5.61 -11.72
N SER A 308 -46.88 6.84 -12.22
CA SER A 308 -48.13 7.31 -12.80
C SER A 308 -48.55 6.51 -14.06
N ARG A 309 -47.57 6.07 -14.85
CA ARG A 309 -47.84 5.23 -16.05
C ARG A 309 -48.20 3.79 -15.65
N ARG A 310 -47.55 3.26 -14.60
CA ARG A 310 -47.74 1.88 -14.12
C ARG A 310 -48.95 1.74 -13.19
N ALA A 311 -49.43 2.83 -12.59
CA ALA A 311 -50.56 2.80 -11.65
C ALA A 311 -51.81 2.17 -12.29
N LYS A 312 -52.11 2.45 -13.57
CA LYS A 312 -53.22 1.83 -14.28
C LYS A 312 -53.12 0.31 -14.33
N GLY A 313 -51.96 -0.22 -14.67
CA GLY A 313 -51.70 -1.68 -14.67
C GLY A 313 -51.86 -2.32 -13.29
N VAL A 314 -51.31 -1.68 -12.25
CA VAL A 314 -51.46 -2.12 -10.86
C VAL A 314 -52.94 -2.13 -10.45
N GLY A 315 -53.70 -1.10 -10.85
CA GLY A 315 -55.13 -1.05 -10.59
C GLY A 315 -55.89 -2.20 -11.23
N VAL A 316 -55.63 -2.51 -12.51
CA VAL A 316 -56.23 -3.66 -13.19
C VAL A 316 -55.90 -4.96 -12.46
N HIS A 317 -54.67 -5.17 -12.06
CA HIS A 317 -54.33 -6.39 -11.27
C HIS A 317 -55.08 -6.47 -9.96
N LYS A 318 -55.22 -5.36 -9.21
CA LYS A 318 -55.97 -5.32 -7.95
C LYS A 318 -57.48 -5.51 -8.17
N CYS A 319 -58.07 -4.96 -9.23
CA CYS A 319 -59.44 -5.22 -9.59
C CYS A 319 -59.71 -6.71 -9.92
N ASN A 320 -58.71 -7.40 -10.43
CA ASN A 320 -58.73 -8.85 -10.67
C ASN A 320 -58.32 -9.67 -9.43
N GLY A 321 -58.33 -9.08 -8.22
CA GLY A 321 -58.11 -9.79 -6.97
C GLY A 321 -56.66 -9.91 -6.51
N ALA A 322 -55.71 -9.24 -7.17
CA ALA A 322 -54.30 -9.31 -6.73
C ALA A 322 -54.08 -8.58 -5.38
N SER A 323 -53.54 -9.30 -4.42
CA SER A 323 -53.15 -8.73 -3.12
C SER A 323 -51.97 -7.76 -3.22
N SER A 324 -51.81 -6.88 -2.23
CA SER A 324 -50.67 -5.97 -2.16
C SER A 324 -49.33 -6.73 -2.11
N THR A 325 -49.31 -7.91 -1.48
CA THR A 325 -48.12 -8.79 -1.46
C THR A 325 -47.80 -9.34 -2.85
N HIS A 326 -48.83 -9.67 -3.65
CA HIS A 326 -48.64 -10.13 -5.03
C HIS A 326 -48.01 -9.04 -5.89
N ILE A 327 -48.51 -7.80 -5.76
CA ILE A 327 -47.93 -6.62 -6.46
C ILE A 327 -46.49 -6.37 -6.02
N PHE A 328 -46.20 -6.42 -4.72
CA PHE A 328 -44.85 -6.27 -4.19
C PHE A 328 -43.89 -7.33 -4.79
N ARG A 329 -44.29 -8.61 -4.78
CA ARG A 329 -43.48 -9.70 -5.35
C ARG A 329 -43.23 -9.52 -6.86
N MET A 330 -44.21 -8.99 -7.60
CA MET A 330 -44.05 -8.68 -9.02
C MET A 330 -42.97 -7.63 -9.26
N PHE A 331 -42.95 -6.54 -8.48
CA PHE A 331 -41.91 -5.51 -8.56
C PHE A 331 -40.56 -5.98 -8.11
N MET A 332 -40.49 -6.79 -7.06
CA MET A 332 -39.25 -7.44 -6.63
C MET A 332 -38.66 -8.35 -7.71
N ALA A 333 -39.49 -9.13 -8.40
CA ALA A 333 -39.04 -9.96 -9.52
C ALA A 333 -38.51 -9.13 -10.69
N GLU A 334 -39.18 -8.01 -11.03
CA GLU A 334 -38.71 -7.07 -12.04
C GLU A 334 -37.36 -6.46 -11.66
N THR A 335 -37.23 -5.95 -10.44
CA THR A 335 -35.97 -5.43 -9.92
C THR A 335 -34.87 -6.51 -9.92
N GLY A 336 -35.21 -7.74 -9.56
CA GLY A 336 -34.26 -8.86 -9.59
C GLY A 336 -33.67 -9.10 -10.98
N ILE A 337 -34.50 -9.07 -12.03
CA ILE A 337 -34.00 -9.22 -13.41
C ILE A 337 -33.07 -8.06 -13.77
N LEU A 338 -33.43 -6.81 -13.43
CA LEU A 338 -32.59 -5.64 -13.72
C LEU A 338 -31.26 -5.71 -12.95
N VAL A 339 -31.30 -6.13 -11.69
CA VAL A 339 -30.08 -6.31 -10.87
C VAL A 339 -29.19 -7.39 -11.47
N ILE A 340 -29.74 -8.56 -11.87
CA ILE A 340 -28.95 -9.61 -12.52
C ILE A 340 -28.27 -9.09 -13.79
N LEU A 341 -29.01 -8.36 -14.64
CA LEU A 341 -28.42 -7.77 -15.85
C LEU A 341 -27.34 -6.73 -15.51
N SER A 342 -27.55 -5.95 -14.43
CA SER A 342 -26.55 -4.99 -13.95
C SER A 342 -25.31 -5.67 -13.39
N VAL A 343 -25.45 -6.78 -12.68
CA VAL A 343 -24.32 -7.60 -12.18
C VAL A 343 -23.50 -8.18 -13.34
N LEU A 344 -24.19 -8.71 -14.38
CA LEU A 344 -23.50 -9.22 -15.57
C LEU A 344 -22.71 -8.10 -16.28
N LEU A 345 -23.33 -6.93 -16.42
CA LEU A 345 -22.63 -5.79 -17.03
C LEU A 345 -21.48 -5.29 -16.14
N SER A 346 -21.65 -5.26 -14.81
CA SER A 346 -20.58 -4.93 -13.86
C SER A 346 -19.39 -5.89 -13.98
N PHE A 347 -19.67 -7.18 -14.08
CA PHE A 347 -18.64 -8.21 -14.27
C PHE A 347 -17.86 -7.98 -15.58
N LEU A 348 -18.56 -7.68 -16.67
CA LEU A 348 -17.92 -7.34 -17.94
C LEU A 348 -17.06 -6.08 -17.84
N LEU A 349 -17.54 -5.05 -17.13
CA LEU A 349 -16.76 -3.81 -16.92
C LEU A 349 -15.49 -4.08 -16.10
N ILE A 350 -15.58 -4.86 -15.02
CA ILE A 350 -14.44 -5.22 -14.17
C ILE A 350 -13.38 -5.97 -14.98
N ILE A 351 -13.78 -6.98 -15.78
CA ILE A 351 -12.83 -7.76 -16.57
C ILE A 351 -12.15 -6.89 -17.65
N ASN A 352 -12.95 -6.06 -18.38
CA ASN A 352 -12.38 -5.23 -19.43
C ASN A 352 -11.48 -4.10 -18.91
N ALA A 353 -11.71 -3.62 -17.68
CA ALA A 353 -10.90 -2.60 -17.05
C ALA A 353 -9.83 -3.19 -16.10
N ARG A 354 -9.55 -4.49 -16.18
CA ARG A 354 -8.69 -5.20 -15.24
C ARG A 354 -7.35 -4.49 -15.01
N GLY A 355 -6.60 -4.21 -16.08
CA GLY A 355 -5.28 -3.57 -15.95
C GLY A 355 -5.36 -2.21 -15.24
N LEU A 356 -6.30 -1.36 -15.65
CA LEU A 356 -6.53 -0.06 -14.99
C LEU A 356 -6.89 -0.21 -13.50
N ILE A 357 -7.68 -1.24 -13.14
CA ILE A 357 -8.10 -1.47 -11.75
C ILE A 357 -6.91 -1.95 -10.92
N GLU A 358 -6.14 -2.89 -11.44
CA GLU A 358 -4.94 -3.42 -10.77
C GLU A 358 -3.88 -2.33 -10.59
N ASP A 359 -3.66 -1.47 -11.58
CA ASP A 359 -2.76 -0.30 -11.46
C ASP A 359 -3.23 0.72 -10.41
N LEU A 360 -4.54 1.04 -10.40
CA LEU A 360 -5.09 2.04 -9.46
C LEU A 360 -5.15 1.56 -8.01
N LEU A 361 -5.43 0.27 -7.81
CA LEU A 361 -5.56 -0.30 -6.48
C LEU A 361 -4.25 -0.91 -5.97
N SER A 362 -3.25 -1.07 -6.86
CA SER A 362 -1.97 -1.74 -6.58
C SER A 362 -2.15 -3.15 -6.00
N VAL A 363 -3.20 -3.86 -6.44
CA VAL A 363 -3.56 -5.21 -5.99
C VAL A 363 -4.10 -6.00 -7.17
N ARG A 364 -3.74 -7.26 -7.30
CA ARG A 364 -4.30 -8.14 -8.35
C ARG A 364 -5.79 -8.34 -8.13
N LEU A 365 -6.55 -8.34 -9.21
CA LEU A 365 -8.01 -8.51 -9.14
C LEU A 365 -8.41 -9.85 -8.49
N SER A 366 -7.61 -10.90 -8.69
CA SER A 366 -7.82 -12.22 -8.07
C SER A 366 -7.76 -12.17 -6.54
N SER A 367 -6.91 -11.33 -5.97
CA SER A 367 -6.71 -11.20 -4.53
C SER A 367 -7.86 -10.46 -3.83
N LEU A 368 -8.63 -9.65 -4.57
CA LEU A 368 -9.84 -9.00 -4.06
C LEU A 368 -11.03 -9.96 -3.93
N PHE A 369 -11.06 -11.07 -4.69
CA PHE A 369 -12.19 -11.99 -4.79
C PHE A 369 -11.82 -13.41 -4.37
N THR A 370 -11.20 -13.55 -3.20
CA THR A 370 -10.91 -14.83 -2.56
C THR A 370 -12.17 -15.40 -1.90
N TRP A 371 -12.17 -16.70 -1.55
CA TRP A 371 -13.28 -17.31 -0.81
C TRP A 371 -13.64 -16.55 0.47
N GLU A 372 -12.66 -15.97 1.13
CA GLU A 372 -12.81 -15.22 2.38
C GLU A 372 -13.48 -13.87 2.18
N THR A 373 -13.34 -13.25 0.99
CA THR A 373 -13.88 -11.92 0.68
C THR A 373 -15.12 -11.94 -0.21
N LEU A 374 -15.50 -13.08 -0.83
CA LEU A 374 -16.67 -13.20 -1.72
C LEU A 374 -18.00 -12.80 -1.09
N TRP A 375 -18.12 -12.85 0.23
CA TRP A 375 -19.33 -12.39 0.91
C TRP A 375 -19.59 -10.89 0.71
N VAL A 376 -18.54 -10.07 0.47
CA VAL A 376 -18.63 -8.60 0.28
C VAL A 376 -19.41 -8.25 -0.99
N PRO A 377 -19.01 -8.71 -2.20
CA PRO A 377 -19.81 -8.46 -3.41
C PRO A 377 -21.23 -9.03 -3.29
N LEU A 378 -21.40 -10.20 -2.69
CA LEU A 378 -22.73 -10.79 -2.48
C LEU A 378 -23.60 -9.93 -1.58
N LEU A 379 -23.05 -9.43 -0.46
CA LEU A 379 -23.75 -8.51 0.44
C LEU A 379 -24.09 -7.21 -0.26
N THR A 380 -23.17 -6.65 -1.04
CA THR A 380 -23.37 -5.41 -1.80
C THR A 380 -24.53 -5.55 -2.79
N ILE A 381 -24.57 -6.65 -3.54
CA ILE A 381 -25.67 -6.96 -4.47
C ILE A 381 -26.99 -7.15 -3.70
N LEU A 382 -26.97 -7.86 -2.59
CA LEU A 382 -28.16 -8.10 -1.75
C LEU A 382 -28.73 -6.78 -1.19
N VAL A 383 -27.89 -5.93 -0.65
CA VAL A 383 -28.29 -4.61 -0.10
C VAL A 383 -28.87 -3.74 -1.22
N LEU A 384 -28.23 -3.69 -2.39
CA LEU A 384 -28.75 -2.97 -3.55
C LEU A 384 -30.11 -3.50 -3.95
N PHE A 385 -30.30 -4.82 -4.07
CA PHE A 385 -31.57 -5.45 -4.44
C PHE A 385 -32.68 -5.10 -3.45
N ILE A 386 -32.41 -5.19 -2.14
CA ILE A 386 -33.38 -4.88 -1.09
C ILE A 386 -33.77 -3.41 -1.13
N LEU A 387 -32.82 -2.49 -1.21
CA LEU A 387 -33.09 -1.04 -1.21
C LEU A 387 -33.74 -0.57 -2.51
N ALA A 388 -33.17 -0.95 -3.66
CA ALA A 388 -33.67 -0.55 -4.95
C ALA A 388 -35.07 -1.13 -5.28
N GLY A 389 -35.32 -2.39 -4.89
CA GLY A 389 -36.60 -3.06 -5.10
C GLY A 389 -37.63 -2.84 -4.02
N GLY A 390 -37.20 -2.92 -2.76
CA GLY A 390 -38.10 -2.92 -1.59
C GLY A 390 -38.84 -1.59 -1.38
N ILE A 391 -38.14 -0.44 -1.51
CA ILE A 391 -38.75 0.88 -1.30
C ILE A 391 -39.78 1.19 -2.41
N PRO A 392 -39.43 1.13 -3.72
CA PRO A 392 -40.42 1.33 -4.78
C PRO A 392 -41.54 0.27 -4.76
N GLY A 393 -41.18 -1.00 -4.54
CA GLY A 393 -42.14 -2.11 -4.45
C GLY A 393 -43.21 -1.89 -3.37
N ARG A 394 -42.81 -1.42 -2.18
CA ARG A 394 -43.78 -1.03 -1.14
C ARG A 394 -44.66 0.14 -1.54
N LEU A 395 -44.11 1.15 -2.19
CA LEU A 395 -44.89 2.29 -2.68
C LEU A 395 -45.91 1.84 -3.71
N PHE A 396 -45.53 1.02 -4.69
CA PHE A 396 -46.43 0.49 -5.72
C PHE A 396 -47.52 -0.41 -5.14
N SER A 397 -47.19 -1.26 -4.17
CA SER A 397 -48.14 -2.20 -3.55
C SER A 397 -49.24 -1.50 -2.75
N ARG A 398 -48.98 -0.28 -2.23
CA ARG A 398 -49.91 0.49 -1.39
C ARG A 398 -50.86 1.42 -2.20
N ILE A 399 -50.74 1.49 -3.51
CA ILE A 399 -51.64 2.35 -4.34
C ILE A 399 -53.09 1.87 -4.18
N PRO A 400 -54.04 2.73 -3.74
CA PRO A 400 -55.45 2.37 -3.62
C PRO A 400 -56.10 2.27 -4.99
N VAL A 401 -57.01 1.30 -5.19
CA VAL A 401 -57.73 1.09 -6.44
C VAL A 401 -58.52 2.33 -6.86
N THR A 402 -59.13 3.02 -5.93
CA THR A 402 -59.92 4.23 -6.14
C THR A 402 -59.13 5.40 -6.74
N GLN A 403 -57.84 5.49 -6.45
CA GLN A 403 -56.97 6.54 -7.00
C GLN A 403 -56.46 6.23 -8.42
N VAL A 404 -56.54 5.00 -8.87
CA VAL A 404 -56.10 4.58 -10.21
C VAL A 404 -56.96 5.12 -11.32
N PHE A 405 -58.28 5.24 -11.07
CA PHE A 405 -59.28 5.76 -12.04
C PHE A 405 -59.45 7.27 -12.01
N ARG A 406 -59.11 7.94 -10.91
CA ARG A 406 -58.91 9.40 -10.90
C ARG A 406 -57.43 9.65 -11.22
N ARG A 407 -57.11 10.61 -12.11
CA ARG A 407 -55.72 10.94 -12.45
C ARG A 407 -54.88 10.94 -11.19
N TYR A 408 -54.00 9.94 -11.05
CA TYR A 408 -53.11 9.81 -9.91
C TYR A 408 -52.21 11.04 -9.86
N THR A 409 -52.64 12.04 -9.08
CA THR A 409 -51.82 13.18 -8.73
C THR A 409 -51.01 12.80 -7.50
N ASP A 410 -49.71 12.73 -7.66
CA ASP A 410 -48.72 12.45 -6.62
C ASP A 410 -48.99 13.35 -5.39
N GLY A 411 -49.63 12.78 -4.36
CA GLY A 411 -49.87 13.49 -3.10
C GLY A 411 -48.54 13.76 -2.40
N LYS A 412 -48.25 15.02 -2.11
CA LYS A 412 -47.06 15.55 -1.45
C LYS A 412 -45.75 15.37 -2.25
N LYS A 413 -45.48 16.33 -3.11
CA LYS A 413 -44.21 16.45 -3.90
C LYS A 413 -42.95 16.68 -3.03
N GLY A 414 -43.07 16.87 -1.73
CA GLY A 414 -41.97 17.29 -0.84
C GLY A 414 -40.80 16.32 -0.77
N TRP A 415 -41.06 15.03 -0.53
CA TRP A 415 -40.00 14.04 -0.32
C TRP A 415 -39.13 13.76 -1.57
N LYS A 416 -39.70 13.88 -2.79
CA LYS A 416 -38.95 13.75 -4.04
C LYS A 416 -37.94 14.89 -4.19
N ARG A 417 -38.36 16.13 -3.83
CA ARG A 417 -37.48 17.28 -3.85
C ARG A 417 -36.35 17.16 -2.85
N SER A 418 -36.64 16.69 -1.63
CA SER A 418 -35.63 16.45 -0.61
C SER A 418 -34.62 15.39 -1.06
N LEU A 419 -35.08 14.30 -1.69
CA LEU A 419 -34.23 13.23 -2.21
C LEU A 419 -33.30 13.74 -3.32
N LEU A 420 -33.86 14.49 -4.28
CA LEU A 420 -33.08 15.14 -5.35
C LEU A 420 -32.08 16.14 -4.77
N PHE A 421 -32.49 16.93 -3.77
CA PHE A 421 -31.59 17.87 -3.11
C PHE A 421 -30.39 17.15 -2.49
N VAL A 422 -30.63 16.09 -1.69
CA VAL A 422 -29.56 15.29 -1.08
C VAL A 422 -28.64 14.68 -2.15
N GLN A 423 -29.22 14.14 -3.25
CA GLN A 423 -28.43 13.56 -4.33
C GLN A 423 -27.57 14.61 -5.03
N PHE A 424 -28.13 15.77 -5.42
CA PHE A 424 -27.36 16.83 -6.08
C PHE A 424 -26.30 17.42 -5.15
N THR A 425 -26.61 17.59 -3.87
CA THR A 425 -25.62 18.04 -2.88
C THR A 425 -24.47 17.04 -2.76
N GLY A 426 -24.76 15.74 -2.66
CA GLY A 426 -23.74 14.69 -2.60
C GLY A 426 -22.87 14.64 -3.86
N VAL A 427 -23.47 14.70 -5.05
CA VAL A 427 -22.73 14.72 -6.33
C VAL A 427 -21.87 15.98 -6.43
N SER A 428 -22.42 17.15 -6.09
CA SER A 428 -21.66 18.42 -6.13
C SER A 428 -20.50 18.40 -5.14
N PHE A 429 -20.66 17.78 -3.97
CA PHE A 429 -19.60 17.64 -2.99
C PHE A 429 -18.47 16.74 -3.53
N VAL A 430 -18.80 15.58 -4.11
CA VAL A 430 -17.79 14.68 -4.72
C VAL A 430 -17.05 15.34 -5.87
N LEU A 431 -17.78 16.06 -6.74
CA LEU A 431 -17.16 16.83 -7.84
C LEU A 431 -16.27 17.95 -7.32
N GLY A 432 -16.68 18.62 -6.24
CA GLY A 432 -15.86 19.62 -5.56
C GLY A 432 -14.55 19.05 -5.03
N LEU A 433 -14.61 17.89 -4.35
CA LEU A 433 -13.43 17.18 -3.89
C LEU A 433 -12.50 16.79 -5.05
N LEU A 434 -13.06 16.24 -6.13
CA LEU A 434 -12.29 15.90 -7.32
C LEU A 434 -11.58 17.13 -7.91
N LEU A 435 -12.27 18.25 -8.02
CA LEU A 435 -11.68 19.51 -8.50
C LEU A 435 -10.54 19.97 -7.60
N VAL A 436 -10.73 19.96 -6.28
CA VAL A 436 -9.68 20.31 -5.31
C VAL A 436 -8.47 19.39 -5.46
N THR A 437 -8.68 18.07 -5.56
CA THR A 437 -7.60 17.09 -5.77
C THR A 437 -6.84 17.35 -7.09
N LEU A 438 -7.56 17.64 -8.19
CA LEU A 438 -6.92 17.96 -9.45
C LEU A 438 -6.12 19.26 -9.40
N LEU A 439 -6.63 20.28 -8.70
CA LEU A 439 -5.90 21.55 -8.50
C LEU A 439 -4.66 21.33 -7.62
N GLN A 440 -4.76 20.55 -6.56
CA GLN A 440 -3.62 20.16 -5.72
C GLN A 440 -2.57 19.40 -6.52
N TYR A 441 -2.98 18.40 -7.30
CA TYR A 441 -2.09 17.64 -8.17
C TYR A 441 -1.38 18.55 -9.19
N SER A 442 -2.14 19.40 -9.89
CA SER A 442 -1.59 20.37 -10.83
C SER A 442 -0.60 21.33 -10.16
N HIS A 443 -0.92 21.79 -8.95
CA HIS A 443 -0.04 22.66 -8.17
C HIS A 443 1.26 21.93 -7.76
N LEU A 444 1.17 20.67 -7.33
CA LEU A 444 2.34 19.86 -6.98
C LEU A 444 3.24 19.64 -8.19
N MET A 445 2.66 19.29 -9.35
CA MET A 445 3.40 19.06 -10.59
C MET A 445 4.04 20.31 -11.19
N SER A 446 3.49 21.49 -10.88
CA SER A 446 4.04 22.77 -11.34
C SER A 446 5.10 23.38 -10.40
N ARG A 447 5.33 22.79 -9.23
CA ARG A 447 6.32 23.30 -8.29
C ARG A 447 7.75 23.04 -8.75
N ASP A 448 8.59 24.04 -8.58
CA ASP A 448 10.04 23.92 -8.74
C ASP A 448 10.59 23.01 -7.63
N MET A 449 11.13 21.87 -8.01
CA MET A 449 11.78 20.93 -7.09
C MET A 449 13.22 21.33 -6.76
N GLY A 450 13.73 22.38 -7.40
CA GLY A 450 15.13 22.80 -7.27
C GLY A 450 16.10 21.98 -8.13
N ILE A 451 15.57 21.07 -8.96
CA ILE A 451 16.31 20.23 -9.91
C ILE A 451 15.59 20.22 -11.27
N VAL A 452 16.34 19.93 -12.33
CA VAL A 452 15.77 19.74 -13.67
C VAL A 452 15.26 18.31 -13.81
N VAL A 453 13.94 18.13 -13.76
CA VAL A 453 13.29 16.79 -13.89
C VAL A 453 13.07 16.39 -15.37
N PRO A 454 12.61 17.28 -16.27
CA PRO A 454 12.34 16.91 -17.66
C PRO A 454 13.60 16.40 -18.37
N GLY A 455 13.51 15.20 -18.94
CA GLY A 455 14.62 14.59 -19.65
C GLY A 455 15.63 13.83 -18.76
N LEU A 456 15.43 13.83 -17.44
CA LEU A 456 16.26 13.07 -16.50
C LEU A 456 15.81 11.60 -16.49
N ALA A 457 16.78 10.68 -16.65
CA ALA A 457 16.59 9.25 -16.45
C ALA A 457 17.54 8.76 -15.37
N GLN A 458 17.06 7.90 -14.48
CA GLN A 458 17.85 7.29 -13.42
C GLN A 458 17.87 5.78 -13.61
N ALA A 459 19.06 5.19 -13.47
CA ALA A 459 19.23 3.74 -13.37
C ALA A 459 20.05 3.42 -12.13
N GLN A 460 19.65 2.37 -11.42
CA GLN A 460 20.39 1.86 -10.28
C GLN A 460 21.24 0.66 -10.70
N THR A 461 22.46 0.59 -10.19
CA THR A 461 23.37 -0.51 -10.48
C THR A 461 24.26 -0.82 -9.27
N TRP A 462 24.60 -2.09 -9.10
CA TRP A 462 25.52 -2.60 -8.08
C TRP A 462 26.86 -3.03 -8.69
N LEU A 463 27.19 -2.52 -9.87
CA LEU A 463 28.43 -2.87 -10.57
C LEU A 463 29.66 -2.24 -9.88
N PRO A 464 30.84 -2.86 -10.05
CA PRO A 464 32.11 -2.28 -9.62
C PRO A 464 32.33 -0.89 -10.24
N LYS A 465 33.00 0.00 -9.51
CA LYS A 465 33.25 1.39 -9.91
C LYS A 465 33.81 1.53 -11.32
N GLU A 466 34.75 0.65 -11.71
CA GLU A 466 35.37 0.65 -13.05
C GLU A 466 34.32 0.41 -14.15
N SER A 467 33.40 -0.53 -13.94
CA SER A 467 32.31 -0.81 -14.89
C SER A 467 31.35 0.35 -15.01
N VAL A 468 31.03 1.02 -13.89
CA VAL A 468 30.16 2.20 -13.86
C VAL A 468 30.78 3.36 -14.64
N GLU A 469 32.11 3.60 -14.52
CA GLU A 469 32.81 4.62 -15.29
C GLU A 469 32.78 4.33 -16.79
N HIS A 470 32.97 3.07 -17.21
CA HIS A 470 32.83 2.68 -18.60
C HIS A 470 31.43 2.92 -19.17
N ILE A 471 30.39 2.54 -18.40
CA ILE A 471 28.99 2.77 -18.80
C ILE A 471 28.74 4.28 -18.93
N LYS A 472 29.20 5.07 -17.97
CA LYS A 472 29.10 6.54 -18.01
C LYS A 472 29.73 7.12 -19.29
N ASP A 473 30.91 6.67 -19.64
CA ASP A 473 31.60 7.13 -20.82
C ASP A 473 30.89 6.72 -22.12
N ASP A 474 30.35 5.50 -22.18
CA ASP A 474 29.56 5.03 -23.32
C ASP A 474 28.24 5.76 -23.48
N LEU A 475 27.55 6.04 -22.37
CA LEU A 475 26.32 6.84 -22.38
C LEU A 475 26.58 8.29 -22.81
N ASN A 476 27.68 8.92 -22.35
CA ASN A 476 28.03 10.28 -22.75
C ASN A 476 28.36 10.39 -24.26
N ARG A 477 28.68 9.30 -24.94
CA ARG A 477 28.91 9.27 -26.41
C ARG A 477 27.59 9.23 -27.21
N GLN A 478 26.45 8.96 -26.56
CA GLN A 478 25.18 8.87 -27.27
C GLN A 478 24.67 10.28 -27.62
N PRO A 479 24.22 10.51 -28.86
CA PRO A 479 23.81 11.85 -29.32
C PRO A 479 22.59 12.44 -28.56
N MET A 480 21.83 11.58 -27.89
CA MET A 480 20.63 11.97 -27.14
C MET A 480 20.91 12.28 -25.66
N VAL A 481 22.16 12.10 -25.20
CA VAL A 481 22.56 12.26 -23.81
C VAL A 481 23.37 13.56 -23.68
N GLU A 482 22.85 14.51 -22.90
CA GLU A 482 23.52 15.79 -22.64
C GLU A 482 24.61 15.68 -21.55
N GLY A 483 24.41 14.79 -20.60
CA GLY A 483 25.38 14.52 -19.53
C GLY A 483 25.00 13.33 -18.68
N VAL A 484 25.99 12.64 -18.14
CA VAL A 484 25.81 11.52 -17.21
C VAL A 484 26.56 11.81 -15.92
N THR A 485 25.90 11.55 -14.80
CA THR A 485 26.52 11.65 -13.47
C THR A 485 26.25 10.40 -12.67
N VAL A 486 27.01 10.19 -11.62
CA VAL A 486 26.88 9.07 -10.71
C VAL A 486 26.75 9.59 -9.29
N ALA A 487 25.83 9.00 -8.54
CA ALA A 487 25.66 9.27 -7.11
C ALA A 487 25.35 7.97 -6.38
N VAL A 488 25.65 7.90 -5.11
CA VAL A 488 25.36 6.71 -4.30
C VAL A 488 23.87 6.56 -4.10
N ASN A 489 23.17 7.66 -3.85
CA ASN A 489 21.71 7.69 -3.70
C ASN A 489 21.09 8.56 -4.80
N GLY A 490 19.92 8.18 -5.26
CA GLY A 490 19.14 8.98 -6.21
C GLY A 490 18.67 10.29 -5.59
N VAL A 491 18.31 11.27 -6.43
CA VAL A 491 17.88 12.61 -5.96
C VAL A 491 16.60 12.56 -5.15
N LEU A 492 15.68 11.67 -5.55
CA LEU A 492 14.39 11.44 -4.88
C LEU A 492 14.42 10.16 -4.04
N GLY A 493 15.62 9.59 -3.83
CA GLY A 493 15.80 8.38 -3.05
C GLY A 493 16.07 8.67 -1.57
N GLU A 494 16.24 7.60 -0.83
CA GLU A 494 16.65 7.66 0.56
C GLU A 494 18.11 8.13 0.63
N TYR A 495 18.34 9.22 1.33
CA TYR A 495 19.68 9.70 1.65
C TYR A 495 20.22 8.94 2.86
N TRP A 496 21.54 8.80 2.94
CA TRP A 496 22.13 8.42 4.21
C TRP A 496 21.90 9.54 5.24
N THR A 497 21.61 9.16 6.47
CA THR A 497 21.29 10.11 7.53
C THR A 497 22.32 10.08 8.66
N ARG A 498 22.56 11.25 9.25
CA ARG A 498 23.34 11.40 10.48
C ARG A 498 22.72 12.45 11.38
N GLY A 499 23.03 12.37 12.68
CA GLY A 499 22.71 13.44 13.61
C GLY A 499 23.50 14.71 13.28
N LEU A 500 22.84 15.83 13.01
CA LEU A 500 23.49 17.15 12.91
C LEU A 500 23.69 17.70 14.31
N MET A 501 24.96 17.89 14.71
CA MET A 501 25.32 18.41 16.02
C MET A 501 25.48 19.93 15.96
N GLY A 502 24.89 20.63 16.92
CA GLY A 502 25.08 22.06 17.11
C GLY A 502 26.46 22.38 17.70
N ASN A 503 26.78 23.67 17.76
CA ASN A 503 28.05 24.16 18.37
C ASN A 503 28.16 23.82 19.87
N ASP A 504 27.06 23.49 20.52
CA ASP A 504 26.97 23.06 21.92
C ASP A 504 27.09 21.51 22.09
N GLY A 505 27.35 20.81 21.01
CA GLY A 505 27.45 19.35 21.01
C GLY A 505 26.10 18.61 21.11
N LYS A 506 24.97 19.33 21.05
CA LYS A 506 23.65 18.71 21.04
C LYS A 506 23.17 18.47 19.61
N ARG A 507 22.45 17.36 19.38
CA ARG A 507 21.81 17.10 18.10
C ARG A 507 20.69 18.10 17.86
N ILE A 508 20.71 18.79 16.71
CA ILE A 508 19.73 19.82 16.33
C ILE A 508 18.80 19.35 15.21
N ALA A 509 19.23 18.41 14.38
CA ALA A 509 18.43 17.86 13.29
C ALA A 509 19.00 16.53 12.79
N THR A 510 18.30 15.90 11.87
CA THR A 510 18.84 14.82 11.05
C THR A 510 19.40 15.41 9.76
N LEU A 511 20.68 15.17 9.50
CA LEU A 511 21.38 15.62 8.30
C LEU A 511 21.30 14.53 7.24
N ASN A 512 20.81 14.86 6.06
CA ASN A 512 20.84 14.02 4.90
C ASN A 512 22.16 14.23 4.14
N TYR A 513 22.86 13.16 3.75
CA TYR A 513 24.08 13.29 2.98
C TYR A 513 24.13 12.29 1.82
N ASN A 514 24.78 12.71 0.74
CA ASN A 514 24.97 11.90 -0.46
C ASN A 514 26.41 12.02 -0.93
N SER A 515 26.91 11.00 -1.60
CA SER A 515 28.22 11.05 -2.28
C SER A 515 27.99 10.98 -3.78
N CYS A 516 28.55 11.92 -4.52
CA CYS A 516 28.28 12.07 -5.93
C CYS A 516 29.53 12.49 -6.71
N HIS A 517 29.46 12.35 -8.03
CA HIS A 517 30.49 12.82 -8.96
C HIS A 517 30.48 14.36 -9.06
N TYR A 518 31.61 14.98 -9.44
CA TYR A 518 31.77 16.44 -9.47
C TYR A 518 30.76 17.18 -10.34
N ASN A 519 30.32 16.57 -11.45
CA ASN A 519 29.36 17.16 -12.37
C ASN A 519 27.88 16.93 -11.96
N TYR A 520 27.66 16.31 -10.80
CA TYR A 520 26.30 16.02 -10.31
C TYR A 520 25.43 17.28 -10.21
N PRO A 521 25.92 18.40 -9.61
CA PRO A 521 25.11 19.62 -9.52
C PRO A 521 24.74 20.18 -10.90
N GLU A 522 25.63 20.06 -11.89
CA GLU A 522 25.40 20.54 -13.25
C GLU A 522 24.36 19.71 -13.98
N VAL A 523 24.51 18.38 -13.98
CA VAL A 523 23.58 17.45 -14.64
C VAL A 523 22.19 17.52 -14.01
N MET A 524 22.13 17.69 -12.68
CA MET A 524 20.87 17.81 -11.95
C MET A 524 20.27 19.23 -12.01
N GLY A 525 20.98 20.22 -12.57
CA GLY A 525 20.55 21.60 -12.62
C GLY A 525 20.45 22.26 -11.25
N ILE A 526 21.21 21.78 -10.27
CA ILE A 526 21.24 22.33 -8.91
C ILE A 526 21.85 23.72 -8.93
N LYS A 527 21.13 24.72 -8.44
CA LYS A 527 21.57 26.11 -8.46
C LYS A 527 22.46 26.41 -7.26
N ILE A 528 23.75 26.70 -7.51
CA ILE A 528 24.68 27.20 -6.51
C ILE A 528 24.40 28.68 -6.28
N ILE A 529 24.21 29.10 -5.02
CA ILE A 529 23.88 30.46 -4.62
C ILE A 529 25.05 31.20 -3.95
N GLU A 530 25.97 30.43 -3.35
CA GLU A 530 27.18 30.97 -2.71
C GLU A 530 28.36 30.03 -3.00
N GLY A 531 29.56 30.59 -3.24
CA GLY A 531 30.78 29.79 -3.46
C GLY A 531 30.92 29.18 -4.84
N THR A 532 31.41 27.94 -4.92
CA THR A 532 31.70 27.21 -6.17
C THR A 532 31.15 25.81 -6.12
N THR A 533 31.06 25.12 -7.30
CA THR A 533 30.70 23.70 -7.38
C THR A 533 31.85 22.78 -6.96
N LEU A 534 31.58 21.49 -6.84
CA LEU A 534 32.52 20.43 -6.48
C LEU A 534 33.67 20.34 -7.50
N LYS A 535 34.93 20.25 -7.02
CA LYS A 535 36.13 20.13 -7.85
C LYS A 535 37.12 19.10 -7.35
N LYS A 536 37.12 18.82 -6.05
CA LYS A 536 38.08 17.95 -5.38
C LYS A 536 37.36 16.93 -4.52
N GLN A 537 38.01 15.82 -4.25
CA GLN A 537 37.60 14.91 -3.21
C GLN A 537 37.57 15.66 -1.88
N ASN A 538 36.53 15.51 -1.10
CA ASN A 538 36.24 16.23 0.14
C ASN A 538 35.75 17.69 -0.03
N ASP A 539 35.40 18.13 -1.23
CA ASP A 539 34.57 19.32 -1.39
C ASP A 539 33.14 19.00 -0.96
N LEU A 540 32.54 19.86 -0.14
CA LEU A 540 31.16 19.71 0.32
C LEU A 540 30.28 20.82 -0.24
N LEU A 541 29.09 20.46 -0.68
CA LEU A 541 28.00 21.40 -0.96
C LEU A 541 26.93 21.23 0.10
N VAL A 542 26.39 22.32 0.59
CA VAL A 542 25.34 22.33 1.60
C VAL A 542 24.14 23.12 1.11
N ASN A 543 22.94 22.77 1.56
CA ASN A 543 21.75 23.52 1.21
C ASN A 543 21.51 24.73 2.14
N GLU A 544 20.60 25.64 1.73
CA GLU A 544 20.23 26.83 2.52
C GLU A 544 19.72 26.46 3.91
N GLU A 545 18.98 25.33 4.03
CA GLU A 545 18.44 24.88 5.31
C GLU A 545 19.52 24.54 6.32
N LEU A 546 20.61 23.86 5.90
CA LEU A 546 21.73 23.56 6.78
C LEU A 546 22.39 24.88 7.29
N VAL A 547 22.61 25.85 6.40
CA VAL A 547 23.18 27.16 6.77
C VAL A 547 22.30 27.86 7.79
N ARG A 548 20.97 27.78 7.62
CA ARG A 548 19.98 28.35 8.53
C ARG A 548 20.00 27.70 9.91
N LEU A 549 20.01 26.38 9.95
CA LEU A 549 20.02 25.60 11.20
C LEU A 549 21.30 25.82 12.00
N MET A 550 22.44 25.86 11.31
CA MET A 550 23.74 26.14 11.93
C MET A 550 23.95 27.62 12.31
N LYS A 551 23.01 28.48 11.93
CA LYS A 551 23.07 29.93 12.19
C LYS A 551 24.36 30.60 11.67
N TRP A 552 24.84 30.18 10.51
CA TRP A 552 26.06 30.73 9.88
C TRP A 552 25.76 32.06 9.16
N ILE A 553 25.71 33.12 9.93
CA ILE A 553 25.40 34.48 9.44
C ILE A 553 26.51 35.00 8.52
N ASP A 554 27.77 34.62 8.77
CA ASP A 554 28.97 35.11 8.04
C ASP A 554 29.31 34.22 6.83
N GLY A 555 28.34 33.47 6.27
CA GLY A 555 28.55 32.53 5.19
C GLY A 555 28.97 31.12 5.65
N ALA A 556 28.82 30.16 4.76
CA ALA A 556 29.12 28.74 5.03
C ALA A 556 30.45 28.29 4.40
N VAL A 557 30.89 28.96 3.34
CA VAL A 557 32.08 28.55 2.58
C VAL A 557 33.34 28.58 3.45
N GLY A 558 34.12 27.52 3.39
CA GLY A 558 35.34 27.34 4.20
C GLY A 558 35.11 26.67 5.56
N LYS A 559 33.87 26.47 5.98
CA LYS A 559 33.53 25.74 7.21
C LYS A 559 33.47 24.23 6.99
N THR A 560 33.40 23.50 8.07
CA THR A 560 33.27 22.05 8.10
C THR A 560 31.94 21.65 8.75
N VAL A 561 31.43 20.49 8.39
CA VAL A 561 30.27 19.86 9.07
C VAL A 561 30.82 18.78 9.99
N ASN A 562 30.37 18.76 11.24
CA ASN A 562 30.81 17.75 12.20
C ASN A 562 30.56 16.34 11.66
N ASP A 563 31.54 15.44 11.85
CA ASP A 563 31.52 14.05 11.42
C ASP A 563 31.49 13.78 9.90
N ILE A 564 31.57 14.81 9.05
CA ILE A 564 31.75 14.68 7.61
C ILE A 564 33.12 15.24 7.23
N GLN A 565 33.97 14.40 6.63
CA GLN A 565 35.30 14.84 6.18
C GLN A 565 35.16 15.71 4.95
N GLY A 566 35.55 16.98 5.06
CA GLY A 566 35.55 17.90 3.93
C GLY A 566 35.37 19.35 4.34
N THR A 567 35.46 20.23 3.33
CA THR A 567 35.28 21.67 3.49
C THR A 567 34.15 22.14 2.60
N ILE A 568 33.25 22.95 3.11
CA ILE A 568 32.17 23.56 2.35
C ILE A 568 32.76 24.50 1.31
N VAL A 569 32.55 24.20 0.02
CA VAL A 569 32.99 25.03 -1.12
C VAL A 569 31.84 25.84 -1.71
N GLY A 570 30.60 25.49 -1.42
CA GLY A 570 29.44 26.22 -1.91
C GLY A 570 28.17 25.89 -1.18
N VAL A 571 27.18 26.76 -1.38
CA VAL A 571 25.81 26.60 -0.88
C VAL A 571 24.89 26.52 -2.09
N PHE A 572 24.00 25.52 -2.07
CA PHE A 572 22.99 25.38 -3.10
C PHE A 572 21.58 25.69 -2.57
N ARG A 573 20.71 26.09 -3.49
CA ARG A 573 19.31 26.35 -3.19
C ARG A 573 18.63 25.07 -2.73
N ASP A 574 17.75 25.17 -1.72
CA ASP A 574 17.01 24.03 -1.22
C ASP A 574 16.33 23.24 -2.32
N ILE A 575 16.59 21.94 -2.33
CA ILE A 575 15.93 20.94 -3.19
C ILE A 575 14.94 20.15 -2.36
N ARG A 576 13.81 19.80 -2.96
CA ARG A 576 12.79 18.97 -2.30
C ARG A 576 13.04 17.51 -2.62
N ASN A 577 13.62 16.80 -1.69
CA ASN A 577 13.87 15.36 -1.76
C ASN A 577 12.87 14.53 -0.97
N ASN A 578 12.09 15.16 -0.09
CA ASN A 578 11.08 14.53 0.76
C ASN A 578 9.66 14.99 0.41
N SER A 579 8.68 14.50 1.16
CA SER A 579 7.28 14.89 1.03
C SER A 579 7.10 16.42 1.00
N PHE A 580 6.21 16.90 0.14
CA PHE A 580 5.85 18.33 0.06
C PHE A 580 5.21 18.89 1.34
N TYR A 581 4.84 18.04 2.27
CA TYR A 581 4.23 18.39 3.56
C TYR A 581 5.25 18.48 4.70
N GLY A 582 6.48 17.99 4.49
CA GLY A 582 7.55 18.03 5.48
C GLY A 582 8.32 19.36 5.51
N SER A 583 9.02 19.61 6.61
CA SER A 583 10.06 20.65 6.66
C SER A 583 11.20 20.30 5.71
N GLN A 584 11.90 21.32 5.21
CA GLN A 584 13.14 21.12 4.47
C GLN A 584 14.15 20.38 5.35
N SER A 585 14.83 19.38 4.78
CA SER A 585 15.91 18.69 5.49
C SER A 585 17.25 19.34 5.20
N PRO A 586 18.16 19.43 6.18
CA PRO A 586 19.53 19.83 5.90
C PRO A 586 20.22 18.75 5.06
N ILE A 587 20.91 19.18 3.98
CA ILE A 587 21.54 18.28 3.01
C ILE A 587 23.00 18.66 2.81
N VAL A 588 23.87 17.65 2.73
CA VAL A 588 25.28 17.73 2.36
C VAL A 588 25.58 16.80 1.22
#